data_80c2d7d2a57763d22633d51e143b499d
#
_entry.id   80c2d7d2a57763d22633d51e143b499d
#
_cell.length_a   1.000
_cell.length_b   1.000
_cell.length_c   1.000
_cell.angle_alpha   90.00
_cell.angle_beta   90.00
_cell.angle_gamma   90.00
#
_symmetry.space_group_name_H-M   'P 1'
#
loop_
_entity.id
_entity.type
_entity.pdbx_description
1 polymer ?
#
loop_
_entity_poly.entity_id
_entity_poly.type
_entity_poly.pdbx_seq_one_letter_code
_entity_poly.pdbx_strand_id
1 'polypeptide(L)'
;MRLLEPITMGGVTFKNRVMLAPLTTGYEAPDGSISAQSLAFYTRLAQGGVGYIVLGDVAPIRSFTPTPKLFDHSQTASLRVLADSVHAYGAKLGVQIFHPEYDSDAINALFAKGDDAAVRTRLQHDMRCFVDEVSEAGLLQIADKMVACAVLAQQAGVDVIQVHGDRLLGALCSRTMNHRRDQFGGSLENRTRFALIVVRALKQALPTMVIDYKLPVVTETRGKGGVDEAEAPQFARWLQDAGAHMLHVAQANHTGALADTIPPMGVQPYGFFADQAAAVKQAVSIPVSTVGRIIDPVMAEDLLQRGKADLIGLGRALLADPDWVKKASLGKACDIRRCISCNEGCVDRVQLRSFIACVLNPENGHEQTRSITPAIQRKRVVVIGGGPAGLEAARVAAQKGHSVTLLEQSTALGGQLLLAQQPPSPHVSRVSYWMSF
;
A
#
# COMPACT_ATOMS: atom_id res chain seq x y z
N MET A 1 9.45 20.32 -10.56
CA MET A 1 9.10 18.88 -10.70
C MET A 1 7.60 18.76 -10.51
N ARG A 2 6.92 18.22 -11.51
CA ARG A 2 5.47 17.97 -11.44
C ARG A 2 5.08 17.08 -10.26
N LEU A 3 5.96 16.16 -9.90
CA LEU A 3 5.81 15.28 -8.73
C LEU A 3 5.54 16.03 -7.42
N LEU A 4 6.11 17.23 -7.27
CA LEU A 4 6.02 18.04 -6.07
C LEU A 4 4.92 19.12 -6.13
N GLU A 5 4.24 19.24 -7.28
CA GLU A 5 3.12 20.17 -7.43
C GLU A 5 1.86 19.64 -6.75
N PRO A 6 1.06 20.51 -6.16
CA PRO A 6 -0.22 20.10 -5.59
C PRO A 6 -1.17 19.56 -6.67
N ILE A 7 -2.15 18.78 -6.23
CA ILE A 7 -3.25 18.30 -7.06
C ILE A 7 -4.55 18.33 -6.25
N THR A 8 -5.65 18.73 -6.89
CA THR A 8 -6.98 18.75 -6.26
C THR A 8 -7.85 17.62 -6.82
N MET A 9 -8.47 16.84 -5.94
CA MET A 9 -9.37 15.75 -6.28
C MET A 9 -10.60 15.84 -5.39
N GLY A 10 -11.81 15.82 -5.97
CA GLY A 10 -13.07 15.91 -5.23
C GLY A 10 -13.17 17.11 -4.28
N GLY A 11 -12.52 18.23 -4.60
CA GLY A 11 -12.47 19.42 -3.75
C GLY A 11 -11.38 19.43 -2.66
N VAL A 12 -10.64 18.34 -2.47
CA VAL A 12 -9.53 18.23 -1.52
C VAL A 12 -8.20 18.43 -2.23
N THR A 13 -7.34 19.30 -1.70
CA THR A 13 -6.01 19.58 -2.24
C THR A 13 -4.95 18.77 -1.50
N PHE A 14 -4.16 18.04 -2.26
CA PHE A 14 -3.00 17.27 -1.83
C PHE A 14 -1.74 18.05 -2.13
N LYS A 15 -0.81 18.15 -1.18
CA LYS A 15 0.37 19.01 -1.28
C LYS A 15 1.37 18.62 -2.37
N ASN A 16 1.33 17.36 -2.84
CA ASN A 16 2.14 16.83 -3.94
C ASN A 16 1.47 15.58 -4.54
N ARG A 17 2.09 15.00 -5.56
CA ARG A 17 1.57 13.86 -6.32
C ARG A 17 2.14 12.50 -5.86
N VAL A 18 2.63 12.41 -4.63
CA VAL A 18 3.15 11.17 -4.06
C VAL A 18 2.17 10.59 -3.07
N MET A 19 1.78 9.34 -3.31
CA MET A 19 0.89 8.56 -2.47
C MET A 19 1.65 7.41 -1.81
N LEU A 20 1.47 7.19 -0.49
CA LEU A 20 1.75 5.91 0.09
C LEU A 20 0.67 4.94 -0.37
N ALA A 21 1.02 3.98 -1.21
CA ALA A 21 0.12 2.91 -1.59
C ALA A 21 -0.28 2.08 -0.35
N PRO A 22 -1.52 1.57 -0.27
CA PRO A 22 -1.98 0.80 0.89
C PRO A 22 -1.10 -0.42 1.14
N LEU A 23 -0.76 -0.63 2.39
CA LEU A 23 0.07 -1.74 2.88
C LEU A 23 -0.60 -2.40 4.08
N THR A 24 -0.52 -3.72 4.17
CA THR A 24 -0.79 -4.45 5.41
C THR A 24 0.48 -4.41 6.25
N THR A 25 0.46 -3.71 7.37
CA THR A 25 1.64 -3.53 8.24
C THR A 25 1.74 -4.57 9.34
N GLY A 26 0.60 -5.01 9.85
CA GLY A 26 0.52 -5.87 11.02
C GLY A 26 0.81 -5.14 12.34
N TYR A 27 0.87 -3.80 12.33
CA TYR A 27 1.18 -3.00 13.53
C TYR A 27 -0.04 -2.69 14.39
N GLU A 28 -1.24 -2.92 13.88
CA GLU A 28 -2.49 -2.59 14.54
C GLU A 28 -2.72 -3.43 15.80
N ALA A 29 -3.49 -2.90 16.73
CA ALA A 29 -3.90 -3.64 17.92
C ALA A 29 -4.83 -4.82 17.55
N PRO A 30 -4.98 -5.84 18.41
CA PRO A 30 -5.81 -7.01 18.12
C PRO A 30 -7.28 -6.68 17.81
N ASP A 31 -7.82 -5.62 18.40
CA ASP A 31 -9.17 -5.12 18.11
C ASP A 31 -9.26 -4.33 16.79
N GLY A 32 -8.12 -4.13 16.11
CA GLY A 32 -7.98 -3.39 14.87
C GLY A 32 -7.84 -1.88 15.04
N SER A 33 -7.74 -1.35 16.27
CA SER A 33 -7.45 0.06 16.51
C SER A 33 -6.00 0.41 16.14
N ILE A 34 -5.74 1.70 15.92
CA ILE A 34 -4.41 2.21 15.61
C ILE A 34 -3.53 2.13 16.85
N SER A 35 -2.51 1.29 16.81
CA SER A 35 -1.53 1.16 17.89
C SER A 35 -0.53 2.32 17.90
N ALA A 36 0.26 2.43 18.97
CA ALA A 36 1.37 3.39 19.04
C ALA A 36 2.43 3.15 17.96
N GLN A 37 2.65 1.89 17.57
CA GLN A 37 3.58 1.51 16.49
C GLN A 37 3.02 1.94 15.13
N SER A 38 1.75 1.66 14.85
CA SER A 38 1.07 2.08 13.63
C SER A 38 1.06 3.62 13.51
N LEU A 39 0.70 4.32 14.58
CA LEU A 39 0.73 5.78 14.64
C LEU A 39 2.12 6.34 14.30
N ALA A 40 3.18 5.82 14.92
CA ALA A 40 4.55 6.27 14.69
C ALA A 40 4.99 6.06 13.23
N PHE A 41 4.68 4.91 12.65
CA PHE A 41 5.00 4.56 11.26
C PHE A 41 4.37 5.55 10.26
N TYR A 42 3.05 5.75 10.32
CA TYR A 42 2.37 6.64 9.37
C TYR A 42 2.74 8.11 9.59
N THR A 43 2.93 8.53 10.85
CA THR A 43 3.43 9.87 11.19
C THR A 43 4.82 10.11 10.59
N ARG A 44 5.70 9.13 10.69
CA ARG A 44 7.08 9.22 10.13
C ARG A 44 7.06 9.42 8.61
N LEU A 45 6.14 8.78 7.90
CA LEU A 45 5.98 8.96 6.46
C LEU A 45 5.43 10.35 6.10
N ALA A 46 4.49 10.88 6.89
CA ALA A 46 3.97 12.24 6.73
C ALA A 46 5.08 13.29 6.94
N GLN A 47 5.95 13.11 7.95
CA GLN A 47 7.16 13.91 8.19
C GLN A 47 8.13 13.87 7.02
N GLY A 48 8.23 12.72 6.35
CA GLY A 48 9.05 12.51 5.15
C GLY A 48 8.52 13.18 3.90
N GLY A 49 7.35 13.84 3.97
CA GLY A 49 6.84 14.70 2.92
C GLY A 49 5.77 14.08 2.02
N VAL A 50 5.34 12.85 2.25
CA VAL A 50 4.27 12.19 1.47
C VAL A 50 3.00 13.06 1.48
N GLY A 51 2.36 13.23 0.31
CA GLY A 51 1.16 14.06 0.16
C GLY A 51 -0.14 13.34 0.49
N TYR A 52 -0.23 12.05 0.19
CA TYR A 52 -1.40 11.22 0.42
C TYR A 52 -0.98 9.88 1.03
N ILE A 53 -1.52 9.54 2.18
CA ILE A 53 -1.23 8.30 2.91
C ILE A 53 -2.50 7.45 2.95
N VAL A 54 -2.42 6.19 2.48
CA VAL A 54 -3.54 5.25 2.53
C VAL A 54 -3.28 4.20 3.61
N LEU A 55 -4.13 4.20 4.64
CA LEU A 55 -4.20 3.11 5.61
C LEU A 55 -4.82 1.89 4.94
N GLY A 56 -4.06 0.82 4.74
CA GLY A 56 -4.45 -0.34 3.95
C GLY A 56 -5.33 -1.34 4.71
N ASP A 57 -6.13 -2.08 3.94
CA ASP A 57 -6.90 -3.25 4.36
C ASP A 57 -7.77 -3.05 5.61
N VAL A 58 -8.52 -1.93 5.67
CA VAL A 58 -9.45 -1.66 6.79
C VAL A 58 -10.70 -2.51 6.65
N ALA A 59 -10.92 -3.40 7.61
CA ALA A 59 -12.09 -4.28 7.61
C ALA A 59 -13.32 -3.57 8.21
N PRO A 60 -14.48 -3.53 7.52
CA PRO A 60 -15.74 -2.97 8.01
C PRO A 60 -16.47 -3.92 8.96
N ILE A 61 -15.79 -4.94 9.43
CA ILE A 61 -16.33 -6.05 10.19
C ILE A 61 -15.31 -6.54 11.22
N ARG A 62 -15.78 -7.26 12.23
CA ARG A 62 -14.91 -8.05 13.09
C ARG A 62 -14.28 -9.18 12.26
N SER A 63 -12.96 -9.22 12.20
CA SER A 63 -12.21 -10.24 11.44
C SER A 63 -10.97 -10.69 12.20
N PHE A 64 -10.44 -11.87 11.85
CA PHE A 64 -9.22 -12.44 12.45
C PHE A 64 -7.93 -12.01 11.74
N THR A 65 -8.04 -11.21 10.70
CA THR A 65 -6.87 -10.69 9.99
C THR A 65 -6.15 -9.64 10.83
N PRO A 66 -4.81 -9.60 10.83
CA PRO A 66 -4.04 -8.58 11.52
C PRO A 66 -4.02 -7.27 10.69
N THR A 67 -5.21 -6.71 10.49
CA THR A 67 -5.44 -5.49 9.71
C THR A 67 -6.24 -4.51 10.55
N PRO A 68 -6.19 -3.22 10.23
CA PRO A 68 -7.05 -2.25 10.91
C PRO A 68 -8.52 -2.63 10.72
N LYS A 69 -9.34 -2.32 11.69
CA LYS A 69 -10.78 -2.55 11.65
C LYS A 69 -11.51 -1.28 12.02
N LEU A 70 -12.65 -1.06 11.40
CA LEU A 70 -13.48 0.10 11.69
C LEU A 70 -14.96 -0.29 11.50
N PHE A 71 -15.53 -0.88 12.51
CA PHE A 71 -16.93 -1.33 12.54
C PHE A 71 -17.68 -0.83 13.79
N ASP A 72 -16.97 -0.17 14.70
CA ASP A 72 -17.49 0.35 15.96
C ASP A 72 -16.86 1.70 16.30
N HIS A 73 -17.58 2.54 17.04
CA HIS A 73 -17.11 3.85 17.48
C HIS A 73 -15.85 3.78 18.39
N SER A 74 -15.62 2.65 19.06
CA SER A 74 -14.43 2.47 19.91
C SER A 74 -13.10 2.63 19.15
N GLN A 75 -13.10 2.32 17.84
CA GLN A 75 -11.90 2.42 17.00
C GLN A 75 -11.69 3.83 16.42
N THR A 76 -12.74 4.67 16.45
CA THR A 76 -12.72 6.01 15.84
C THR A 76 -11.72 6.95 16.51
N ALA A 77 -11.58 6.86 17.84
CA ALA A 77 -10.69 7.74 18.61
C ALA A 77 -9.22 7.58 18.21
N SER A 78 -8.73 6.34 18.08
CA SER A 78 -7.35 6.08 17.67
C SER A 78 -7.09 6.47 16.22
N LEU A 79 -8.08 6.30 15.33
CA LEU A 79 -7.99 6.73 13.94
C LEU A 79 -7.96 8.27 13.83
N ARG A 80 -8.70 8.99 14.67
CA ARG A 80 -8.64 10.47 14.75
C ARG A 80 -7.24 10.94 15.10
N VAL A 81 -6.61 10.33 16.11
CA VAL A 81 -5.23 10.66 16.50
C VAL A 81 -4.27 10.46 15.31
N LEU A 82 -4.47 9.42 14.52
CA LEU A 82 -3.69 9.20 13.29
C LEU A 82 -3.96 10.30 12.26
N ALA A 83 -5.22 10.64 12.02
CA ALA A 83 -5.60 11.69 11.06
C ALA A 83 -4.95 13.03 11.45
N ASP A 84 -5.09 13.45 12.71
CA ASP A 84 -4.50 14.68 13.23
C ASP A 84 -2.97 14.68 13.08
N SER A 85 -2.32 13.55 13.38
CA SER A 85 -0.86 13.40 13.25
C SER A 85 -0.38 13.51 11.79
N VAL A 86 -1.14 12.96 10.85
CA VAL A 86 -0.84 13.05 9.40
C VAL A 86 -1.08 14.46 8.89
N HIS A 87 -2.18 15.09 9.30
CA HIS A 87 -2.55 16.47 8.92
C HIS A 87 -1.55 17.51 9.45
N ALA A 88 -0.95 17.28 10.63
CA ALA A 88 0.07 18.18 11.18
C ALA A 88 1.27 18.40 10.25
N TYR A 89 1.51 17.49 9.31
CA TYR A 89 2.54 17.61 8.27
C TYR A 89 1.97 17.95 6.88
N GLY A 90 0.71 18.37 6.81
CA GLY A 90 0.05 18.77 5.56
C GLY A 90 -0.22 17.61 4.59
N ALA A 91 -0.11 16.38 5.04
CA ALA A 91 -0.53 15.19 4.26
C ALA A 91 -2.02 14.93 4.43
N LYS A 92 -2.62 14.19 3.50
CA LYS A 92 -4.00 13.72 3.55
C LYS A 92 -4.05 12.24 3.92
N LEU A 93 -5.03 11.85 4.73
CA LEU A 93 -5.25 10.47 5.14
C LEU A 93 -6.41 9.85 4.36
N GLY A 94 -6.16 8.71 3.76
CA GLY A 94 -7.18 7.82 3.21
C GLY A 94 -7.27 6.51 3.98
N VAL A 95 -8.45 5.92 3.96
CA VAL A 95 -8.73 4.59 4.51
C VAL A 95 -9.15 3.69 3.37
N GLN A 96 -8.42 2.58 3.14
CA GLN A 96 -8.80 1.58 2.16
C GLN A 96 -9.72 0.54 2.81
N ILE A 97 -10.99 0.54 2.40
CA ILE A 97 -12.01 -0.39 2.90
C ILE A 97 -12.06 -1.61 1.99
N PHE A 98 -11.99 -2.81 2.57
CA PHE A 98 -12.14 -4.07 1.85
C PHE A 98 -13.16 -4.99 2.51
N HIS A 99 -13.67 -5.96 1.78
CA HIS A 99 -14.41 -7.09 2.33
C HIS A 99 -13.76 -8.40 1.89
N PRO A 100 -13.55 -9.36 2.81
CA PRO A 100 -12.99 -10.67 2.46
C PRO A 100 -13.98 -11.50 1.64
N GLU A 101 -13.46 -12.56 0.98
CA GLU A 101 -14.24 -13.51 0.20
C GLU A 101 -14.78 -14.67 1.06
N TYR A 102 -15.36 -14.34 2.21
CA TYR A 102 -16.01 -15.31 3.08
C TYR A 102 -17.12 -14.67 3.90
N ASP A 103 -18.06 -15.51 4.37
CA ASP A 103 -19.11 -15.11 5.30
C ASP A 103 -18.54 -14.86 6.69
N SER A 104 -18.23 -13.60 6.96
CA SER A 104 -17.63 -13.17 8.23
C SER A 104 -18.54 -13.43 9.44
N ASP A 105 -19.85 -13.33 9.28
CA ASP A 105 -20.81 -13.51 10.38
C ASP A 105 -20.89 -15.00 10.75
N ALA A 106 -20.95 -15.87 9.75
CA ALA A 106 -20.92 -17.33 9.98
C ALA A 106 -19.58 -17.77 10.61
N ILE A 107 -18.44 -17.24 10.12
CA ILE A 107 -17.12 -17.56 10.68
C ILE A 107 -17.03 -17.08 12.14
N ASN A 108 -17.47 -15.85 12.44
CA ASN A 108 -17.47 -15.32 13.80
C ASN A 108 -18.37 -16.13 14.76
N ALA A 109 -19.53 -16.60 14.28
CA ALA A 109 -20.42 -17.45 15.06
C ALA A 109 -19.80 -18.81 15.39
N LEU A 110 -19.08 -19.42 14.44
CA LEU A 110 -18.33 -20.68 14.67
C LEU A 110 -17.19 -20.48 15.66
N PHE A 111 -16.44 -19.41 15.48
CA PHE A 111 -15.34 -19.06 16.38
C PHE A 111 -15.80 -18.83 17.83
N ALA A 112 -16.94 -18.16 18.01
CA ALA A 112 -17.53 -17.93 19.33
C ALA A 112 -17.93 -19.23 20.05
N LYS A 113 -18.17 -20.32 19.28
CA LYS A 113 -18.43 -21.66 19.83
C LYS A 113 -17.15 -22.45 20.14
N GLY A 114 -15.97 -21.93 19.80
CA GLY A 114 -14.69 -22.62 19.98
C GLY A 114 -14.47 -23.79 19.01
N ASP A 115 -15.20 -23.85 17.88
CA ASP A 115 -15.09 -24.93 16.91
C ASP A 115 -14.10 -24.57 15.79
N ASP A 116 -12.82 -24.66 16.10
CA ASP A 116 -11.73 -24.36 15.17
C ASP A 116 -11.74 -25.26 13.92
N ALA A 117 -12.26 -26.49 14.01
CA ALA A 117 -12.33 -27.38 12.87
C ALA A 117 -13.41 -26.92 11.89
N ALA A 118 -14.59 -26.56 12.40
CA ALA A 118 -15.67 -25.98 11.59
C ALA A 118 -15.26 -24.63 10.98
N VAL A 119 -14.54 -23.78 11.71
CA VAL A 119 -13.99 -22.53 11.18
C VAL A 119 -13.08 -22.78 9.98
N ARG A 120 -12.13 -23.72 10.10
CA ARG A 120 -11.21 -24.07 8.98
C ARG A 120 -11.98 -24.61 7.78
N THR A 121 -12.91 -25.53 8.00
CA THR A 121 -13.74 -26.13 6.94
C THR A 121 -14.56 -25.05 6.22
N ARG A 122 -15.22 -24.18 6.98
CA ARG A 122 -16.01 -23.08 6.41
C ARG A 122 -15.15 -22.10 5.62
N LEU A 123 -13.99 -21.70 6.13
CA LEU A 123 -13.07 -20.81 5.39
C LEU A 123 -12.59 -21.44 4.08
N GLN A 124 -12.25 -22.74 4.09
CA GLN A 124 -11.84 -23.44 2.88
C GLN A 124 -12.95 -23.54 1.83
N HIS A 125 -14.19 -23.72 2.27
CA HIS A 125 -15.37 -23.70 1.40
C HIS A 125 -15.56 -22.29 0.82
N ASP A 126 -15.65 -21.26 1.68
CA ASP A 126 -15.96 -19.89 1.27
C ASP A 126 -14.90 -19.33 0.31
N MET A 127 -13.61 -19.60 0.55
CA MET A 127 -12.53 -19.17 -0.37
C MET A 127 -12.70 -19.70 -1.81
N ARG A 128 -13.53 -20.70 -2.03
CA ARG A 128 -13.79 -21.28 -3.36
C ARG A 128 -15.15 -20.89 -3.91
N CYS A 129 -16.13 -20.79 -3.05
CA CYS A 129 -17.54 -20.78 -3.43
C CYS A 129 -18.27 -19.47 -3.05
N PHE A 130 -17.78 -18.68 -2.10
CA PHE A 130 -18.49 -17.53 -1.56
C PHE A 130 -18.95 -16.53 -2.64
N VAL A 131 -18.09 -16.26 -3.62
CA VAL A 131 -18.42 -15.35 -4.73
C VAL A 131 -19.65 -15.80 -5.50
N ASP A 132 -19.77 -17.12 -5.72
CA ASP A 132 -20.87 -17.71 -6.48
C ASP A 132 -22.13 -17.93 -5.64
N GLU A 133 -21.98 -18.11 -4.31
CA GLU A 133 -23.07 -18.47 -3.40
C GLU A 133 -23.68 -17.29 -2.63
N VAL A 134 -22.94 -16.18 -2.45
CA VAL A 134 -23.45 -15.02 -1.72
C VAL A 134 -24.70 -14.47 -2.42
N SER A 135 -25.80 -14.33 -1.64
CA SER A 135 -27.04 -13.80 -2.18
C SER A 135 -26.95 -12.31 -2.52
N GLU A 136 -27.85 -11.82 -3.37
CA GLU A 136 -27.98 -10.38 -3.63
C GLU A 136 -28.18 -9.59 -2.32
N ALA A 137 -29.06 -10.06 -1.44
CA ALA A 137 -29.30 -9.44 -0.14
C ALA A 137 -28.00 -9.41 0.71
N GLY A 138 -27.20 -10.49 0.65
CA GLY A 138 -25.90 -10.54 1.31
C GLY A 138 -24.90 -9.51 0.74
N LEU A 139 -24.85 -9.35 -0.57
CA LEU A 139 -24.02 -8.32 -1.21
C LEU A 139 -24.45 -6.91 -0.78
N LEU A 140 -25.76 -6.61 -0.73
CA LEU A 140 -26.26 -5.31 -0.28
C LEU A 140 -25.92 -5.06 1.19
N GLN A 141 -26.05 -6.06 2.07
CA GLN A 141 -25.60 -5.94 3.48
C GLN A 141 -24.10 -5.66 3.60
N ILE A 142 -23.27 -6.25 2.72
CA ILE A 142 -21.85 -5.96 2.66
C ILE A 142 -21.60 -4.51 2.25
N ALA A 143 -22.32 -4.00 1.25
CA ALA A 143 -22.25 -2.60 0.85
C ALA A 143 -22.62 -1.66 2.01
N ASP A 144 -23.67 -1.96 2.76
CA ASP A 144 -24.09 -1.20 3.93
C ASP A 144 -23.00 -1.18 5.02
N LYS A 145 -22.35 -2.31 5.30
CA LYS A 145 -21.21 -2.38 6.23
C LYS A 145 -20.02 -1.53 5.76
N MET A 146 -19.73 -1.52 4.47
CA MET A 146 -18.68 -0.66 3.90
C MET A 146 -19.02 0.82 4.03
N VAL A 147 -20.28 1.20 3.81
CA VAL A 147 -20.75 2.58 4.00
C VAL A 147 -20.67 2.98 5.47
N ALA A 148 -21.11 2.14 6.40
CA ALA A 148 -21.01 2.41 7.84
C ALA A 148 -19.54 2.63 8.29
N CYS A 149 -18.62 1.81 7.80
CA CYS A 149 -17.18 1.98 8.01
C CYS A 149 -16.70 3.36 7.50
N ALA A 150 -17.13 3.75 6.30
CA ALA A 150 -16.75 5.04 5.70
C ALA A 150 -17.30 6.23 6.50
N VAL A 151 -18.49 6.12 7.07
CA VAL A 151 -19.07 7.14 7.96
C VAL A 151 -18.22 7.29 9.23
N LEU A 152 -17.81 6.17 9.85
CA LEU A 152 -16.91 6.19 11.02
C LEU A 152 -15.54 6.82 10.66
N ALA A 153 -15.01 6.52 9.47
CA ALA A 153 -13.76 7.12 8.98
C ALA A 153 -13.91 8.64 8.80
N GLN A 154 -15.00 9.13 8.21
CA GLN A 154 -15.28 10.56 8.10
C GLN A 154 -15.35 11.23 9.47
N GLN A 155 -16.04 10.61 10.43
CA GLN A 155 -16.11 11.10 11.80
C GLN A 155 -14.75 11.17 12.48
N ALA A 156 -13.82 10.31 12.11
CA ALA A 156 -12.43 10.33 12.58
C ALA A 156 -11.54 11.39 11.88
N GLY A 157 -12.06 12.14 10.91
CA GLY A 157 -11.30 13.17 10.19
C GLY A 157 -10.51 12.65 9.00
N VAL A 158 -10.84 11.46 8.47
CA VAL A 158 -10.25 10.93 7.24
C VAL A 158 -10.68 11.76 6.03
N ASP A 159 -9.79 12.02 5.07
CA ASP A 159 -10.05 12.84 3.87
C ASP A 159 -10.56 12.02 2.68
N VAL A 160 -10.17 10.75 2.59
CA VAL A 160 -10.40 9.89 1.41
C VAL A 160 -10.88 8.50 1.82
N ILE A 161 -11.93 8.01 1.17
CA ILE A 161 -12.28 6.59 1.21
C ILE A 161 -11.77 5.93 -0.05
N GLN A 162 -10.81 5.01 0.09
CA GLN A 162 -10.39 4.15 -1.00
C GLN A 162 -11.15 2.83 -0.94
N VAL A 163 -11.87 2.52 -1.99
CA VAL A 163 -12.51 1.20 -2.16
C VAL A 163 -11.47 0.22 -2.67
N HIS A 164 -11.25 -0.86 -1.94
CA HIS A 164 -10.34 -1.92 -2.37
C HIS A 164 -11.04 -2.79 -3.42
N GLY A 165 -10.78 -2.54 -4.68
CA GLY A 165 -11.36 -3.27 -5.80
C GLY A 165 -10.83 -4.71 -5.97
N ASP A 166 -9.85 -5.13 -5.17
CA ASP A 166 -9.44 -6.53 -5.01
C ASP A 166 -10.37 -7.28 -4.01
N ARG A 167 -10.00 -8.46 -3.62
CA ARG A 167 -10.74 -9.33 -2.70
C ARG A 167 -12.14 -9.61 -3.26
N LEU A 168 -13.19 -9.50 -2.47
CA LEU A 168 -14.56 -9.79 -2.91
C LEU A 168 -14.96 -9.01 -4.16
N LEU A 169 -14.66 -7.72 -4.22
CA LEU A 169 -15.03 -6.89 -5.38
C LEU A 169 -14.27 -7.35 -6.65
N GLY A 170 -12.97 -7.64 -6.51
CA GLY A 170 -12.16 -8.12 -7.61
C GLY A 170 -12.57 -9.52 -8.07
N ALA A 171 -12.90 -10.40 -7.14
CA ALA A 171 -13.40 -11.73 -7.45
C ALA A 171 -14.73 -11.67 -8.22
N LEU A 172 -15.65 -10.79 -7.82
CA LEU A 172 -16.92 -10.54 -8.54
C LEU A 172 -16.69 -9.95 -9.93
N CYS A 173 -15.69 -9.07 -10.11
CA CYS A 173 -15.34 -8.50 -11.42
C CYS A 173 -14.66 -9.52 -12.37
N SER A 174 -14.10 -10.59 -11.84
CA SER A 174 -13.24 -11.53 -12.56
C SER A 174 -14.03 -12.45 -13.50
N ARG A 175 -13.53 -12.64 -14.73
CA ARG A 175 -14.06 -13.65 -15.66
C ARG A 175 -13.76 -15.09 -15.23
N THR A 176 -12.69 -15.29 -14.44
CA THR A 176 -12.20 -16.61 -14.07
C THR A 176 -12.61 -17.05 -12.67
N MET A 177 -13.09 -16.13 -11.83
CA MET A 177 -13.47 -16.42 -10.45
C MET A 177 -14.98 -16.29 -10.22
N ASN A 178 -15.69 -15.52 -11.05
CA ASN A 178 -17.11 -15.31 -10.96
C ASN A 178 -17.84 -16.21 -11.97
N HIS A 179 -18.51 -17.26 -11.47
CA HIS A 179 -19.29 -18.21 -12.27
C HIS A 179 -20.81 -17.98 -12.13
N ARG A 180 -21.20 -16.86 -11.53
CA ARG A 180 -22.61 -16.50 -11.31
C ARG A 180 -23.38 -16.38 -12.63
N ARG A 181 -24.66 -16.73 -12.58
CA ARG A 181 -25.59 -16.66 -13.73
C ARG A 181 -26.70 -15.63 -13.52
N ASP A 182 -26.63 -14.88 -12.42
CA ASP A 182 -27.57 -13.78 -12.10
C ASP A 182 -27.03 -12.43 -12.61
N GLN A 183 -27.66 -11.34 -12.14
CA GLN A 183 -27.28 -9.97 -12.52
C GLN A 183 -25.88 -9.52 -12.05
N PHE A 184 -25.14 -10.34 -11.31
CA PHE A 184 -23.77 -10.08 -10.86
C PHE A 184 -22.73 -10.95 -11.59
N GLY A 185 -23.14 -11.71 -12.62
CA GLY A 185 -22.23 -12.60 -13.36
C GLY A 185 -22.37 -12.50 -14.88
N GLY A 186 -21.43 -13.12 -15.61
CA GLY A 186 -21.43 -13.16 -17.06
C GLY A 186 -20.80 -11.93 -17.72
N SER A 187 -21.60 -10.96 -18.17
CA SER A 187 -21.09 -9.76 -18.86
C SER A 187 -20.26 -8.85 -17.97
N LEU A 188 -19.41 -8.00 -18.55
CA LEU A 188 -18.64 -7.02 -17.80
C LEU A 188 -19.54 -6.12 -16.93
N GLU A 189 -20.65 -5.66 -17.49
CA GLU A 189 -21.62 -4.83 -16.78
C GLU A 189 -22.14 -5.51 -15.52
N ASN A 190 -22.51 -6.78 -15.62
CA ASN A 190 -23.01 -7.56 -14.49
C ASN A 190 -21.91 -7.82 -13.46
N ARG A 191 -20.73 -8.26 -13.88
CA ARG A 191 -19.60 -8.54 -12.98
C ARG A 191 -19.14 -7.31 -12.20
N THR A 192 -19.19 -6.12 -12.79
CA THR A 192 -18.79 -4.86 -12.15
C THR A 192 -19.92 -4.19 -11.36
N ARG A 193 -21.16 -4.68 -11.49
CA ARG A 193 -22.37 -4.10 -10.88
C ARG A 193 -22.23 -3.86 -9.38
N PHE A 194 -21.71 -4.84 -8.63
CA PHE A 194 -21.56 -4.70 -7.18
C PHE A 194 -20.56 -3.58 -6.80
N ALA A 195 -19.45 -3.46 -7.50
CA ALA A 195 -18.49 -2.38 -7.28
C ALA A 195 -19.12 -1.00 -7.51
N LEU A 196 -19.96 -0.87 -8.56
CA LEU A 196 -20.68 0.37 -8.85
C LEU A 196 -21.76 0.67 -7.80
N ILE A 197 -22.44 -0.35 -7.26
CA ILE A 197 -23.37 -0.20 -6.13
C ILE A 197 -22.64 0.39 -4.91
N VAL A 198 -21.50 -0.17 -4.54
CA VAL A 198 -20.68 0.32 -3.40
C VAL A 198 -20.26 1.78 -3.61
N VAL A 199 -19.72 2.13 -4.78
CA VAL A 199 -19.27 3.51 -5.07
C VAL A 199 -20.44 4.49 -5.01
N ARG A 200 -21.59 4.16 -5.60
CA ARG A 200 -22.81 5.00 -5.55
C ARG A 200 -23.32 5.17 -4.12
N ALA A 201 -23.38 4.09 -3.35
CA ALA A 201 -23.81 4.13 -1.96
C ALA A 201 -22.90 5.02 -1.08
N LEU A 202 -21.57 4.91 -1.26
CA LEU A 202 -20.61 5.79 -0.62
C LEU A 202 -20.82 7.25 -1.04
N LYS A 203 -20.99 7.53 -2.33
CA LYS A 203 -21.21 8.90 -2.83
C LYS A 203 -22.50 9.51 -2.29
N GLN A 204 -23.55 8.72 -2.19
CA GLN A 204 -24.84 9.14 -1.62
C GLN A 204 -24.72 9.43 -0.12
N ALA A 205 -24.10 8.53 0.65
CA ALA A 205 -23.95 8.69 2.10
C ALA A 205 -22.95 9.79 2.49
N LEU A 206 -21.93 10.01 1.68
CA LEU A 206 -20.78 10.89 1.96
C LEU A 206 -20.51 11.82 0.76
N PRO A 207 -21.40 12.77 0.44
CA PRO A 207 -21.36 13.56 -0.80
C PRO A 207 -20.11 14.44 -0.94
N THR A 208 -19.46 14.83 0.17
CA THR A 208 -18.25 15.67 0.20
C THR A 208 -16.96 14.88 0.32
N MET A 209 -17.03 13.57 0.62
CA MET A 209 -15.86 12.71 0.76
C MET A 209 -15.23 12.42 -0.59
N VAL A 210 -13.90 12.44 -0.65
CA VAL A 210 -13.18 11.95 -1.83
C VAL A 210 -13.28 10.43 -1.88
N ILE A 211 -13.74 9.88 -3.01
CA ILE A 211 -13.79 8.45 -3.26
C ILE A 211 -12.70 8.10 -4.26
N ASP A 212 -11.75 7.30 -3.82
CA ASP A 212 -10.70 6.67 -4.60
C ASP A 212 -11.08 5.20 -4.82
N TYR A 213 -10.90 4.66 -6.01
CA TYR A 213 -11.13 3.25 -6.28
C TYR A 213 -9.84 2.59 -6.73
N LYS A 214 -9.35 1.62 -5.96
CA LYS A 214 -8.23 0.79 -6.40
C LYS A 214 -8.73 -0.20 -7.42
N LEU A 215 -8.41 0.05 -8.69
CA LEU A 215 -8.81 -0.73 -9.86
C LEU A 215 -7.78 -1.84 -10.12
N PRO A 216 -8.11 -3.11 -9.79
CA PRO A 216 -7.24 -4.24 -10.08
C PRO A 216 -7.38 -4.64 -11.54
N VAL A 217 -6.25 -4.68 -12.24
CA VAL A 217 -6.18 -5.10 -13.65
C VAL A 217 -5.44 -6.43 -13.76
N VAL A 218 -6.04 -7.37 -14.45
CA VAL A 218 -5.45 -8.66 -14.81
C VAL A 218 -4.70 -8.49 -16.13
N THR A 219 -3.41 -8.75 -16.12
CA THR A 219 -2.58 -8.76 -17.35
C THR A 219 -2.58 -10.15 -17.95
N GLU A 220 -2.17 -10.29 -19.22
CA GLU A 220 -2.13 -11.59 -19.93
C GLU A 220 -1.39 -12.69 -19.15
N THR A 221 -0.41 -12.31 -18.35
CA THR A 221 0.47 -13.25 -17.67
C THR A 221 0.22 -13.34 -16.15
N ARG A 222 -0.61 -12.43 -15.56
CA ARG A 222 -0.68 -12.28 -14.10
C ARG A 222 -2.04 -11.81 -13.60
N GLY A 223 -2.39 -12.33 -12.44
CA GLY A 223 -3.60 -11.95 -11.72
C GLY A 223 -4.83 -12.77 -12.14
N LYS A 224 -5.85 -12.76 -11.29
CA LYS A 224 -7.15 -13.42 -11.56
C LYS A 224 -8.33 -12.59 -11.06
N GLY A 225 -8.18 -11.85 -9.99
CA GLY A 225 -9.24 -11.05 -9.38
C GLY A 225 -9.23 -9.63 -9.94
N GLY A 226 -10.23 -9.28 -10.73
CA GLY A 226 -10.33 -7.98 -11.37
C GLY A 226 -10.79 -8.07 -12.82
N VAL A 227 -10.70 -6.97 -13.53
CA VAL A 227 -10.99 -6.87 -14.96
C VAL A 227 -9.73 -7.03 -15.78
N ASP A 228 -9.84 -7.50 -17.02
CA ASP A 228 -8.70 -7.55 -17.92
C ASP A 228 -8.32 -6.15 -18.49
N GLU A 229 -7.16 -6.07 -19.14
CA GLU A 229 -6.63 -4.81 -19.69
C GLU A 229 -7.57 -4.17 -20.73
N ALA A 230 -8.30 -4.96 -21.50
CA ALA A 230 -9.25 -4.46 -22.49
C ALA A 230 -10.54 -3.91 -21.85
N GLU A 231 -10.95 -4.48 -20.73
CA GLU A 231 -12.15 -4.09 -19.98
C GLU A 231 -11.92 -2.88 -19.04
N ALA A 232 -10.68 -2.73 -18.55
CA ALA A 232 -10.36 -1.71 -17.53
C ALA A 232 -10.75 -0.28 -17.94
N PRO A 233 -10.55 0.20 -19.18
CA PRO A 233 -10.97 1.54 -19.59
C PRO A 233 -12.48 1.76 -19.53
N GLN A 234 -13.28 0.75 -19.87
CA GLN A 234 -14.74 0.85 -19.80
C GLN A 234 -15.23 0.84 -18.34
N PHE A 235 -14.70 -0.03 -17.51
CA PHE A 235 -15.03 -0.07 -16.09
C PHE A 235 -14.62 1.23 -15.38
N ALA A 236 -13.47 1.82 -15.74
CA ALA A 236 -13.01 3.10 -15.23
C ALA A 236 -14.02 4.24 -15.52
N ARG A 237 -14.59 4.30 -16.73
CA ARG A 237 -15.67 5.26 -17.07
C ARG A 237 -16.88 5.08 -16.15
N TRP A 238 -17.34 3.85 -15.98
CA TRP A 238 -18.49 3.56 -15.10
C TRP A 238 -18.22 3.91 -13.63
N LEU A 239 -16.98 3.71 -13.15
CA LEU A 239 -16.60 4.14 -11.80
C LEU A 239 -16.59 5.67 -11.64
N GLN A 240 -16.10 6.41 -12.64
CA GLN A 240 -16.20 7.87 -12.68
C GLN A 240 -17.67 8.33 -12.67
N ASP A 241 -18.53 7.75 -13.51
CA ASP A 241 -19.94 8.07 -13.58
C ASP A 241 -20.69 7.69 -12.29
N ALA A 242 -20.23 6.66 -11.59
CA ALA A 242 -20.76 6.27 -10.28
C ALA A 242 -20.34 7.24 -9.14
N GLY A 243 -19.38 8.12 -9.37
CA GLY A 243 -18.96 9.15 -8.43
C GLY A 243 -17.56 8.97 -7.83
N ALA A 244 -16.72 8.11 -8.39
CA ALA A 244 -15.32 8.06 -8.03
C ALA A 244 -14.62 9.38 -8.43
N HIS A 245 -13.70 9.88 -7.58
CA HIS A 245 -12.95 11.09 -7.80
C HIS A 245 -11.50 10.83 -8.20
N MET A 246 -11.05 9.59 -8.05
CA MET A 246 -9.71 9.14 -8.40
C MET A 246 -9.72 7.63 -8.65
N LEU A 247 -8.79 7.13 -9.46
CA LEU A 247 -8.54 5.70 -9.66
C LEU A 247 -7.09 5.37 -9.34
N HIS A 248 -6.89 4.34 -8.52
CA HIS A 248 -5.57 3.76 -8.25
C HIS A 248 -5.41 2.47 -9.06
N VAL A 249 -4.72 2.53 -10.19
CA VAL A 249 -4.53 1.38 -11.07
C VAL A 249 -3.39 0.51 -10.57
N ALA A 250 -3.68 -0.75 -10.32
CA ALA A 250 -2.73 -1.72 -9.77
C ALA A 250 -2.93 -3.11 -10.39
N GLN A 251 -1.92 -3.98 -10.26
CA GLN A 251 -2.03 -5.39 -10.63
C GLN A 251 -3.04 -6.08 -9.72
N ALA A 252 -3.92 -6.88 -10.30
CA ALA A 252 -4.81 -7.76 -9.56
C ALA A 252 -4.04 -8.85 -8.80
N ASN A 253 -4.51 -9.20 -7.59
CA ASN A 253 -3.76 -10.06 -6.67
C ASN A 253 -4.34 -11.47 -6.53
N HIS A 254 -5.49 -11.79 -6.95
CA HIS A 254 -6.24 -13.00 -6.59
C HIS A 254 -5.63 -14.36 -7.00
N THR A 255 -4.31 -14.49 -6.98
CA THR A 255 -3.61 -15.74 -7.31
C THR A 255 -3.11 -16.49 -6.07
N GLY A 256 -3.17 -15.87 -4.89
CA GLY A 256 -2.48 -16.34 -3.68
C GLY A 256 -0.96 -16.11 -3.72
N ALA A 257 -0.42 -15.59 -4.82
CA ALA A 257 0.99 -15.27 -4.98
C ALA A 257 1.21 -13.76 -4.89
N LEU A 258 1.59 -13.24 -3.73
CA LEU A 258 1.93 -11.81 -3.55
C LEU A 258 3.04 -11.34 -4.51
N ALA A 259 3.83 -12.25 -5.06
CA ALA A 259 4.84 -11.95 -6.07
C ALA A 259 4.27 -11.38 -7.39
N ASP A 260 2.97 -11.56 -7.66
CA ASP A 260 2.33 -10.96 -8.83
C ASP A 260 2.13 -9.45 -8.64
N THR A 261 1.65 -9.03 -7.49
CA THR A 261 1.42 -7.61 -7.14
C THR A 261 2.65 -6.92 -6.61
N ILE A 262 3.50 -7.64 -5.88
CA ILE A 262 4.70 -7.13 -5.22
C ILE A 262 5.90 -7.96 -5.68
N PRO A 263 6.30 -7.83 -6.96
CA PRO A 263 7.31 -8.70 -7.55
C PRO A 263 8.67 -8.52 -6.88
N PRO A 264 9.38 -9.63 -6.62
CA PRO A 264 10.76 -9.58 -6.18
C PRO A 264 11.70 -9.10 -7.30
N MET A 265 12.96 -8.93 -6.94
CA MET A 265 14.02 -8.56 -7.87
C MET A 265 14.10 -9.54 -9.05
N GLY A 266 14.24 -9.00 -10.27
CA GLY A 266 14.40 -9.80 -11.48
C GLY A 266 13.11 -10.35 -12.13
N VAL A 267 11.95 -10.24 -11.45
CA VAL A 267 10.69 -10.83 -11.97
C VAL A 267 9.97 -9.88 -12.92
N GLN A 268 9.99 -8.58 -12.65
CA GLN A 268 9.34 -7.58 -13.49
C GLN A 268 10.19 -6.31 -13.60
N PRO A 269 10.09 -5.55 -14.71
CA PRO A 269 10.81 -4.28 -14.86
C PRO A 269 10.32 -3.22 -13.87
N TYR A 270 11.07 -2.15 -13.73
CA TYR A 270 10.64 -0.96 -12.98
C TYR A 270 9.52 -0.24 -13.74
N GLY A 271 8.49 0.24 -13.01
CA GLY A 271 7.35 0.95 -13.58
C GLY A 271 6.45 0.09 -14.49
N PHE A 272 6.51 -1.21 -14.33
CA PHE A 272 5.88 -2.19 -15.21
C PHE A 272 4.36 -2.00 -15.39
N PHE A 273 3.70 -1.25 -14.51
CA PHE A 273 2.25 -1.07 -14.53
C PHE A 273 1.80 0.31 -15.05
N ALA A 274 2.75 1.12 -15.54
CA ALA A 274 2.45 2.49 -15.98
C ALA A 274 1.63 2.55 -17.28
N ASP A 275 1.74 1.54 -18.17
CA ASP A 275 1.00 1.51 -19.42
C ASP A 275 -0.48 1.19 -19.19
N GLN A 276 -0.80 0.30 -18.26
CA GLN A 276 -2.19 0.01 -17.85
C GLN A 276 -2.83 1.24 -17.22
N ALA A 277 -2.09 1.96 -16.37
CA ALA A 277 -2.57 3.23 -15.81
C ALA A 277 -2.80 4.29 -16.90
N ALA A 278 -1.92 4.37 -17.91
CA ALA A 278 -2.08 5.29 -19.03
C ALA A 278 -3.32 4.97 -19.87
N ALA A 279 -3.60 3.70 -20.14
CA ALA A 279 -4.81 3.28 -20.86
C ALA A 279 -6.09 3.67 -20.12
N VAL A 280 -6.12 3.45 -18.81
CA VAL A 280 -7.24 3.88 -17.94
C VAL A 280 -7.36 5.42 -17.95
N LYS A 281 -6.26 6.13 -17.79
CA LYS A 281 -6.24 7.60 -17.77
C LYS A 281 -6.78 8.24 -19.06
N GLN A 282 -6.53 7.63 -20.21
CA GLN A 282 -7.08 8.08 -21.50
C GLN A 282 -8.61 7.96 -21.57
N ALA A 283 -9.21 7.10 -20.74
CA ALA A 283 -10.64 6.82 -20.76
C ALA A 283 -11.45 7.69 -19.80
N VAL A 284 -10.80 8.38 -18.85
CA VAL A 284 -11.46 9.14 -17.78
C VAL A 284 -10.90 10.57 -17.67
N SER A 285 -11.67 11.47 -17.04
CA SER A 285 -11.25 12.84 -16.75
C SER A 285 -10.77 13.03 -15.31
N ILE A 286 -11.03 12.06 -14.43
CA ILE A 286 -10.56 12.08 -13.05
C ILE A 286 -9.09 11.64 -12.95
N PRO A 287 -8.36 12.08 -11.91
CA PRO A 287 -6.97 11.68 -11.71
C PRO A 287 -6.77 10.17 -11.60
N VAL A 288 -5.67 9.69 -12.16
CA VAL A 288 -5.26 8.30 -12.11
C VAL A 288 -3.87 8.19 -11.48
N SER A 289 -3.73 7.29 -10.51
CA SER A 289 -2.42 6.93 -9.95
C SER A 289 -1.92 5.59 -10.48
N THR A 290 -0.60 5.47 -10.56
CA THR A 290 0.08 4.22 -10.90
C THR A 290 0.99 3.76 -9.76
N VAL A 291 1.26 2.46 -9.71
CA VAL A 291 2.17 1.81 -8.76
C VAL A 291 2.98 0.75 -9.51
N GLY A 292 4.05 0.25 -8.92
CA GLY A 292 4.79 -0.90 -9.47
C GLY A 292 6.27 -0.64 -9.66
N ARG A 293 7.07 -0.92 -8.61
CA ARG A 293 8.54 -0.81 -8.63
C ARG A 293 9.06 0.57 -9.09
N ILE A 294 8.39 1.64 -8.71
CA ILE A 294 8.88 3.00 -8.88
C ILE A 294 9.80 3.29 -7.69
N ILE A 295 11.09 3.52 -7.94
CA ILE A 295 12.12 3.54 -6.88
C ILE A 295 12.82 4.89 -6.73
N ASP A 296 12.83 5.72 -7.75
CA ASP A 296 13.50 7.02 -7.70
C ASP A 296 12.66 8.17 -8.28
N PRO A 297 12.98 9.43 -7.88
CA PRO A 297 12.21 10.60 -8.29
C PRO A 297 12.30 10.92 -9.78
N VAL A 298 13.38 10.56 -10.46
CA VAL A 298 13.55 10.82 -11.90
C VAL A 298 12.55 9.98 -12.68
N MET A 299 12.45 8.72 -12.34
CA MET A 299 11.47 7.82 -12.93
C MET A 299 10.03 8.26 -12.64
N ALA A 300 9.74 8.63 -11.37
CA ALA A 300 8.43 9.11 -10.98
C ALA A 300 8.02 10.37 -11.77
N GLU A 301 8.93 11.32 -11.92
CA GLU A 301 8.73 12.54 -12.69
C GLU A 301 8.50 12.25 -14.19
N ASP A 302 9.30 11.35 -14.79
CA ASP A 302 9.17 10.96 -16.20
C ASP A 302 7.77 10.38 -16.50
N LEU A 303 7.25 9.51 -15.61
CA LEU A 303 5.91 8.95 -15.75
C LEU A 303 4.82 10.02 -15.73
N LEU A 304 4.95 11.03 -14.86
CA LEU A 304 4.01 12.15 -14.79
C LEU A 304 4.12 13.07 -16.00
N GLN A 305 5.34 13.38 -16.46
CA GLN A 305 5.57 14.24 -17.62
C GLN A 305 5.06 13.62 -18.91
N ARG A 306 5.23 12.30 -19.08
CA ARG A 306 4.69 11.55 -20.22
C ARG A 306 3.18 11.33 -20.14
N GLY A 307 2.52 11.82 -19.09
CA GLY A 307 1.09 11.68 -18.91
C GLY A 307 0.61 10.25 -18.63
N LYS A 308 1.51 9.36 -18.17
CA LYS A 308 1.15 7.97 -17.83
C LYS A 308 0.25 7.90 -16.58
N ALA A 309 0.39 8.85 -15.67
CA ALA A 309 -0.42 8.96 -14.46
C ALA A 309 -0.49 10.43 -14.00
N ASP A 310 -1.32 10.72 -13.00
CA ASP A 310 -1.42 12.01 -12.30
C ASP A 310 -0.78 11.97 -10.92
N LEU A 311 -0.75 10.80 -10.28
CA LEU A 311 -0.09 10.54 -9.00
C LEU A 311 0.78 9.28 -9.09
N ILE A 312 1.77 9.22 -8.21
CA ILE A 312 2.70 8.10 -8.08
C ILE A 312 2.47 7.39 -6.74
N GLY A 313 2.06 6.13 -6.81
CA GLY A 313 1.93 5.25 -5.65
C GLY A 313 3.28 4.60 -5.31
N LEU A 314 3.76 4.83 -4.10
CA LEU A 314 4.98 4.23 -3.56
C LEU A 314 4.63 3.35 -2.35
N GLY A 315 5.11 2.13 -2.34
CA GLY A 315 5.03 1.23 -1.19
C GLY A 315 6.42 0.99 -0.61
N ARG A 316 7.10 -0.04 -1.10
CA ARG A 316 8.42 -0.48 -0.63
C ARG A 316 9.50 0.61 -0.70
N ALA A 317 9.40 1.56 -1.63
CA ALA A 317 10.34 2.68 -1.72
C ALA A 317 10.27 3.56 -0.46
N LEU A 318 9.07 3.81 0.08
CA LEU A 318 8.87 4.56 1.31
C LEU A 318 9.22 3.76 2.58
N LEU A 319 9.08 2.42 2.54
CA LEU A 319 9.60 1.57 3.62
C LEU A 319 11.13 1.65 3.71
N ALA A 320 11.80 1.65 2.56
CA ALA A 320 13.25 1.76 2.49
C ALA A 320 13.74 3.14 2.92
N ASP A 321 13.06 4.20 2.49
CA ASP A 321 13.40 5.59 2.83
C ASP A 321 12.15 6.43 3.11
N PRO A 322 11.78 6.65 4.36
CA PRO A 322 10.64 7.48 4.69
C PRO A 322 10.82 8.97 4.32
N ASP A 323 12.06 9.44 4.15
CA ASP A 323 12.39 10.80 3.69
C ASP A 323 12.48 10.94 2.16
N TRP A 324 12.05 9.94 1.40
CA TRP A 324 12.16 9.90 -0.06
C TRP A 324 11.64 11.19 -0.73
N VAL A 325 10.45 11.66 -0.35
CA VAL A 325 9.84 12.89 -0.92
C VAL A 325 10.61 14.13 -0.48
N LYS A 326 10.98 14.22 0.79
CA LYS A 326 11.78 15.32 1.35
C LYS A 326 13.15 15.42 0.67
N LYS A 327 13.83 14.31 0.45
CA LYS A 327 15.11 14.27 -0.28
C LYS A 327 14.93 14.67 -1.74
N ALA A 328 13.87 14.21 -2.40
CA ALA A 328 13.54 14.62 -3.77
C ALA A 328 13.32 16.15 -3.86
N SER A 329 12.58 16.74 -2.92
CA SER A 329 12.30 18.19 -2.90
C SER A 329 13.55 19.06 -2.66
N LEU A 330 14.55 18.51 -1.98
CA LEU A 330 15.84 19.17 -1.70
C LEU A 330 16.89 18.94 -2.81
N GLY A 331 16.53 18.26 -3.91
CA GLY A 331 17.49 17.90 -4.96
C GLY A 331 18.49 16.82 -4.55
N LYS A 332 18.23 16.10 -3.45
CA LYS A 332 19.10 15.06 -2.86
C LYS A 332 18.69 13.65 -3.27
N ALA A 333 18.34 13.45 -4.53
CA ALA A 333 17.89 12.15 -5.04
C ALA A 333 18.95 11.04 -4.87
N CYS A 334 20.23 11.39 -4.88
CA CYS A 334 21.35 10.46 -4.65
C CYS A 334 21.38 9.94 -3.20
N ASP A 335 20.85 10.69 -2.24
CA ASP A 335 20.80 10.31 -0.83
C ASP A 335 19.62 9.39 -0.49
N ILE A 336 18.76 9.09 -1.47
CA ILE A 336 17.60 8.21 -1.27
C ILE A 336 18.07 6.75 -1.19
N ARG A 337 17.71 6.09 -0.09
CA ARG A 337 17.89 4.66 0.09
C ARG A 337 16.86 3.91 -0.78
N ARG A 338 17.29 3.49 -1.97
CA ARG A 338 16.40 2.86 -2.94
C ARG A 338 16.03 1.42 -2.54
N CYS A 339 14.75 1.07 -2.69
CA CYS A 339 14.29 -0.29 -2.47
C CYS A 339 14.95 -1.27 -3.47
N ILE A 340 15.54 -2.34 -2.96
CA ILE A 340 16.17 -3.40 -3.78
C ILE A 340 15.20 -4.52 -4.20
N SER A 341 13.93 -4.42 -3.81
CA SER A 341 12.89 -5.42 -4.13
C SER A 341 13.18 -6.84 -3.63
N CYS A 342 13.88 -6.99 -2.49
CA CYS A 342 14.19 -8.31 -1.91
C CYS A 342 12.97 -9.02 -1.34
N ASN A 343 11.92 -8.32 -0.94
CA ASN A 343 10.71 -8.79 -0.26
C ASN A 343 10.91 -9.37 1.16
N GLU A 344 12.13 -9.63 1.60
CA GLU A 344 12.48 -10.31 2.86
C GLU A 344 11.89 -9.69 4.13
N GLY A 345 12.05 -8.36 4.27
CA GLY A 345 11.60 -7.64 5.47
C GLY A 345 10.14 -7.23 5.41
N CYS A 346 9.53 -7.19 4.24
CA CYS A 346 8.14 -6.71 4.06
C CYS A 346 7.20 -7.84 3.66
N VAL A 347 7.22 -8.30 2.42
CA VAL A 347 6.25 -9.27 1.88
C VAL A 347 6.31 -10.61 2.61
N ASP A 348 7.50 -11.17 2.80
CA ASP A 348 7.67 -12.47 3.43
C ASP A 348 7.21 -12.45 4.89
N ARG A 349 7.46 -11.34 5.60
CA ARG A 349 6.98 -11.17 6.97
C ARG A 349 5.46 -11.13 7.06
N VAL A 350 4.79 -10.40 6.16
CA VAL A 350 3.33 -10.36 6.11
C VAL A 350 2.76 -11.75 5.82
N GLN A 351 3.38 -12.52 4.90
CA GLN A 351 2.98 -13.90 4.62
C GLN A 351 3.15 -14.82 5.85
N LEU A 352 4.18 -14.57 6.66
CA LEU A 352 4.40 -15.26 7.93
C LEU A 352 3.56 -14.70 9.09
N ARG A 353 2.58 -13.83 8.81
CA ARG A 353 1.73 -13.16 9.80
C ARG A 353 2.54 -12.40 10.86
N SER A 354 3.67 -11.83 10.46
CA SER A 354 4.53 -10.99 11.28
C SER A 354 4.44 -9.53 10.85
N PHE A 355 5.02 -8.64 11.64
CA PHE A 355 5.08 -7.21 11.33
C PHE A 355 6.02 -6.93 10.17
N ILE A 356 5.66 -5.99 9.28
CA ILE A 356 6.56 -5.57 8.22
C ILE A 356 7.80 -4.87 8.79
N ALA A 357 8.91 -5.04 8.06
CA ALA A 357 10.16 -4.33 8.31
C ALA A 357 10.86 -4.09 6.96
N CYS A 358 12.01 -3.47 6.97
CA CYS A 358 12.84 -3.33 5.78
C CYS A 358 14.28 -3.68 6.11
N VAL A 359 14.90 -4.55 5.29
CA VAL A 359 16.33 -4.94 5.49
C VAL A 359 17.29 -3.76 5.31
N LEU A 360 16.87 -2.72 4.58
CA LEU A 360 17.66 -1.50 4.35
C LEU A 360 17.39 -0.41 5.39
N ASN A 361 16.25 -0.47 6.08
CA ASN A 361 15.82 0.57 6.99
C ASN A 361 15.52 -0.01 8.38
N PRO A 362 16.48 0.03 9.30
CA PRO A 362 16.29 -0.52 10.65
C PRO A 362 15.31 0.28 11.51
N GLU A 363 14.92 1.50 11.10
CA GLU A 363 13.88 2.29 11.78
C GLU A 363 12.49 1.78 11.45
N ASN A 364 12.29 1.13 10.27
CA ASN A 364 10.97 0.72 9.83
C ASN A 364 10.29 -0.25 10.81
N GLY A 365 9.16 0.17 11.37
CA GLY A 365 8.44 -0.52 12.44
C GLY A 365 9.02 -0.29 13.84
N HIS A 366 10.06 0.53 13.97
CA HIS A 366 10.74 0.89 15.21
C HIS A 366 10.96 2.41 15.34
N GLU A 367 10.10 3.21 14.73
CA GLU A 367 10.23 4.67 14.63
C GLU A 367 10.33 5.35 15.99
N GLN A 368 9.72 4.77 17.04
CA GLN A 368 9.78 5.29 18.41
C GLN A 368 11.12 5.03 19.11
N THR A 369 11.83 3.97 18.73
CA THR A 369 13.01 3.48 19.49
C THR A 369 14.31 3.52 18.72
N ARG A 370 14.25 3.58 17.38
CA ARG A 370 15.43 3.55 16.51
C ARG A 370 15.61 4.78 15.64
N SER A 371 14.81 5.84 15.86
CA SER A 371 15.01 7.12 15.17
C SER A 371 16.41 7.70 15.50
N ILE A 372 17.06 8.23 14.45
CA ILE A 372 18.38 8.84 14.60
C ILE A 372 18.17 10.27 15.11
N THR A 373 18.38 10.47 16.42
CA THR A 373 18.35 11.78 17.06
C THR A 373 19.77 12.25 17.38
N PRO A 374 20.05 13.57 17.38
CA PRO A 374 21.33 14.09 17.81
C PRO A 374 21.73 13.58 19.19
N ALA A 375 23.00 13.21 19.35
CA ALA A 375 23.54 12.77 20.63
C ALA A 375 23.59 13.94 21.62
N ILE A 376 23.17 13.70 22.87
CA ILE A 376 23.27 14.68 23.94
C ILE A 376 24.73 15.11 24.14
N GLN A 377 25.64 14.14 24.06
CA GLN A 377 27.10 14.39 24.20
C GLN A 377 27.85 13.87 22.99
N ARG A 378 28.56 14.76 22.28
CA ARG A 378 29.43 14.40 21.17
C ARG A 378 30.63 13.58 21.66
N LYS A 379 30.91 12.45 21.01
CA LYS A 379 32.03 11.54 21.32
C LYS A 379 32.88 11.33 20.09
N ARG A 380 34.12 10.87 20.32
CA ARG A 380 34.96 10.27 19.28
C ARG A 380 34.66 8.78 19.22
N VAL A 381 34.30 8.28 18.07
CA VAL A 381 33.92 6.88 17.84
C VAL A 381 34.88 6.30 16.81
N VAL A 382 35.47 5.18 17.14
CA VAL A 382 36.30 4.40 16.20
C VAL A 382 35.54 3.14 15.84
N VAL A 383 35.35 2.93 14.53
CA VAL A 383 34.71 1.73 13.97
C VAL A 383 35.80 0.91 13.30
N ILE A 384 35.92 -0.35 13.69
CA ILE A 384 36.91 -1.28 13.13
C ILE A 384 36.21 -2.25 12.19
N GLY A 385 36.57 -2.22 10.91
CA GLY A 385 35.98 -2.99 9.83
C GLY A 385 34.99 -2.18 8.99
N GLY A 386 35.26 -2.08 7.68
CA GLY A 386 34.48 -1.36 6.68
C GLY A 386 33.46 -2.22 5.94
N GLY A 387 33.03 -3.36 6.52
CA GLY A 387 31.92 -4.14 6.00
C GLY A 387 30.55 -3.49 6.28
N PRO A 388 29.41 -4.13 5.87
CA PRO A 388 28.06 -3.54 5.98
C PRO A 388 27.74 -3.07 7.41
N ALA A 389 28.06 -3.84 8.42
CA ALA A 389 27.80 -3.49 9.82
C ALA A 389 28.60 -2.27 10.28
N GLY A 390 29.91 -2.22 9.93
CA GLY A 390 30.77 -1.09 10.28
C GLY A 390 30.39 0.19 9.54
N LEU A 391 30.07 0.09 8.26
CA LEU A 391 29.59 1.22 7.47
C LEU A 391 28.29 1.81 8.06
N GLU A 392 27.33 0.97 8.42
CA GLU A 392 26.07 1.45 9.02
C GLU A 392 26.31 2.04 10.42
N ALA A 393 27.17 1.43 11.24
CA ALA A 393 27.54 1.97 12.55
C ALA A 393 28.21 3.35 12.43
N ALA A 394 29.16 3.49 11.48
CA ALA A 394 29.85 4.75 11.23
C ALA A 394 28.87 5.84 10.75
N ARG A 395 27.99 5.49 9.79
CA ARG A 395 26.95 6.38 9.26
C ARG A 395 26.02 6.89 10.36
N VAL A 396 25.47 5.98 11.17
CA VAL A 396 24.53 6.34 12.26
C VAL A 396 25.25 7.19 13.32
N ALA A 397 26.47 6.84 13.71
CA ALA A 397 27.25 7.63 14.67
C ALA A 397 27.53 9.04 14.14
N ALA A 398 27.88 9.19 12.87
CA ALA A 398 28.09 10.49 12.24
C ALA A 398 26.79 11.32 12.19
N GLN A 399 25.67 10.72 11.82
CA GLN A 399 24.36 11.39 11.81
C GLN A 399 23.89 11.81 13.22
N LYS A 400 24.29 11.08 14.26
CA LYS A 400 24.08 11.50 15.64
C LYS A 400 25.01 12.65 16.08
N GLY A 401 25.96 13.08 15.24
CA GLY A 401 26.86 14.19 15.51
C GLY A 401 28.18 13.79 16.18
N HIS A 402 28.52 12.50 16.27
CA HIS A 402 29.78 12.04 16.77
C HIS A 402 30.94 12.30 15.76
N SER A 403 32.17 12.39 16.23
CA SER A 403 33.37 12.36 15.39
C SER A 403 33.74 10.92 15.12
N VAL A 404 33.65 10.46 13.87
CA VAL A 404 33.81 9.04 13.53
C VAL A 404 35.10 8.81 12.74
N THR A 405 35.86 7.79 13.14
CA THR A 405 36.99 7.24 12.38
C THR A 405 36.69 5.78 12.05
N LEU A 406 36.63 5.44 10.76
CA LEU A 406 36.50 4.07 10.28
C LEU A 406 37.86 3.52 9.88
N LEU A 407 38.24 2.37 10.41
CA LEU A 407 39.47 1.64 10.09
C LEU A 407 39.10 0.37 9.31
N GLU A 408 39.71 0.19 8.14
CA GLU A 408 39.55 -1.01 7.29
C GLU A 408 40.94 -1.53 6.91
N GLN A 409 41.13 -2.86 6.97
CA GLN A 409 42.41 -3.48 6.64
C GLN A 409 42.62 -3.65 5.14
N SER A 410 41.53 -3.73 4.35
CA SER A 410 41.59 -3.85 2.90
C SER A 410 41.68 -2.48 2.22
N THR A 411 42.01 -2.46 0.94
CA THR A 411 42.05 -1.23 0.14
C THR A 411 40.68 -0.70 -0.26
N ALA A 412 39.61 -1.46 0.01
CA ALA A 412 38.22 -1.09 -0.36
C ALA A 412 37.26 -1.34 0.80
N LEU A 413 36.31 -0.42 0.95
CA LEU A 413 35.14 -0.59 1.85
C LEU A 413 34.11 -1.52 1.23
N GLY A 414 33.29 -2.17 2.06
CA GLY A 414 32.17 -3.02 1.61
C GLY A 414 32.22 -4.46 2.11
N GLY A 415 33.43 -4.97 2.45
CA GLY A 415 33.60 -6.32 2.99
C GLY A 415 32.93 -7.38 2.11
N GLN A 416 32.00 -8.19 2.68
CA GLN A 416 31.27 -9.22 1.95
C GLN A 416 30.39 -8.70 0.79
N LEU A 417 30.01 -7.43 0.79
CA LEU A 417 29.25 -6.84 -0.32
C LEU A 417 30.04 -6.79 -1.62
N LEU A 418 31.37 -6.72 -1.55
CA LEU A 418 32.25 -6.78 -2.72
C LEU A 418 32.15 -8.12 -3.45
N LEU A 419 31.92 -9.21 -2.70
CA LEU A 419 31.69 -10.54 -3.28
C LEU A 419 30.24 -10.69 -3.75
N ALA A 420 29.29 -10.18 -2.98
CA ALA A 420 27.86 -10.25 -3.30
C ALA A 420 27.47 -9.45 -4.56
N GLN A 421 28.29 -8.50 -5.00
CA GLN A 421 28.04 -7.75 -6.25
C GLN A 421 28.45 -8.51 -7.54
N GLN A 422 29.04 -9.70 -7.43
CA GLN A 422 29.59 -10.48 -8.56
C GLN A 422 28.76 -11.70 -9.01
N PRO A 423 27.45 -11.83 -8.79
CA PRO A 423 26.70 -12.97 -9.32
C PRO A 423 26.65 -12.91 -10.84
N PRO A 424 26.60 -14.07 -11.51
CA PRO A 424 26.63 -14.17 -12.98
C PRO A 424 25.36 -13.68 -13.70
N SER A 425 24.42 -13.12 -12.99
CA SER A 425 23.16 -12.61 -13.57
C SER A 425 23.26 -11.13 -13.92
N PRO A 426 22.99 -10.73 -15.18
CA PRO A 426 22.97 -9.31 -15.58
C PRO A 426 21.93 -8.47 -14.84
N HIS A 427 20.97 -9.10 -14.15
CA HIS A 427 19.95 -8.43 -13.36
C HIS A 427 20.36 -8.08 -11.92
N VAL A 428 21.49 -8.62 -11.44
CA VAL A 428 22.01 -8.44 -10.07
C VAL A 428 23.18 -7.46 -10.00
N SER A 429 23.61 -6.88 -11.13
CA SER A 429 24.75 -5.93 -11.21
C SER A 429 24.58 -4.62 -10.42
N ARG A 430 23.64 -4.52 -9.48
CA ARG A 430 23.31 -3.29 -8.74
C ARG A 430 23.53 -3.35 -7.24
N VAL A 431 24.40 -4.22 -6.74
CA VAL A 431 24.95 -4.13 -5.39
C VAL A 431 25.84 -2.89 -5.23
N SER A 432 26.29 -2.27 -6.34
CA SER A 432 26.91 -0.94 -6.33
C SER A 432 26.08 0.15 -5.60
N TYR A 433 24.79 -0.10 -5.39
CA TYR A 433 23.91 0.76 -4.60
C TYR A 433 24.21 0.78 -3.10
N TRP A 434 24.82 -0.28 -2.55
CA TRP A 434 25.17 -0.32 -1.13
C TRP A 434 26.41 0.51 -0.81
N MET A 435 27.19 0.89 -1.80
CA MET A 435 28.48 1.60 -1.61
C MET A 435 28.39 3.11 -1.87
N SER A 436 27.23 3.67 -2.16
CA SER A 436 27.00 5.11 -2.28
C SER A 436 26.57 5.78 -0.97
N PHE A 437 27.13 5.33 0.16
CA PHE A 437 26.92 5.92 1.48
C PHE A 437 28.19 6.58 2.00
#